data_914211449e18083108f550cb80194e66
#
_entry.id   914211449e18083108f550cb80194e66
#
_cell.length_a   1.000
_cell.length_b   1.000
_cell.length_c   1.000
_cell.angle_alpha   90.00
_cell.angle_beta   90.00
_cell.angle_gamma   90.00
#
_symmetry.space_group_name_H-M   'P 1'
#
loop_
_entity.id
_entity.type
_entity.pdbx_description
1 polymer ?
#
loop_
_entity_poly.entity_id
_entity_poly.type
_entity_poly.pdbx_seq_one_letter_code
_entity_poly.pdbx_strand_id
1 'polypeptide(L)'
;MEHNENSKSLLSGNRLKHMKKCGKGLIISAARLIILLSIGFIIIYPLFYMIVCSVQSKDAFYDSTRVWIPTQFAVKENFKAAFGAMNYAKSFWYTVKYAVVSALLEVASCAFVGYGFARFEFKEKKLYTLLLFMTILIPDMILLIPRMVNFSSLDFLGIFGLFNRLTGIDIRPNVLNSAVVFWLPSVFATGLRSGVLIYIYIQFFKGLPRELEEAAYVDGANHFKTFFSIALPSSGVVILTVTVFSLIWHWNDYLLSGMYLTENYPLAMQLDMLKQTIMLMYDVRVDTSNPQTMAYLMAGCLLFILPMLIVYMILQKGFIESIDRVGITG
;
A
#
# COMPACT_ATOMS: atom_id res chain seq x y z
N MET A 1 -17.38 45.52 -58.91
CA MET A 1 -16.40 44.38 -58.81
C MET A 1 -15.64 44.32 -57.48
N GLU A 2 -15.56 45.41 -56.73
CA GLU A 2 -14.81 45.48 -55.45
C GLU A 2 -15.43 44.73 -54.25
N HIS A 3 -16.74 44.46 -54.27
CA HIS A 3 -17.40 43.76 -53.09
C HIS A 3 -17.11 42.27 -53.00
N ASN A 4 -16.57 41.61 -54.06
CA ASN A 4 -16.35 40.20 -54.17
C ASN A 4 -14.90 39.77 -53.72
N GLU A 5 -13.95 40.71 -53.74
CA GLU A 5 -12.59 40.46 -53.34
C GLU A 5 -12.42 40.55 -51.80
N ASN A 6 -13.15 41.43 -51.13
CA ASN A 6 -13.11 41.58 -49.67
C ASN A 6 -13.71 40.37 -48.95
N SER A 7 -14.73 39.71 -49.52
CA SER A 7 -15.30 38.50 -48.90
C SER A 7 -14.40 37.26 -49.02
N LYS A 8 -13.61 37.16 -50.11
CA LYS A 8 -12.63 36.06 -50.28
C LYS A 8 -11.41 36.20 -49.36
N SER A 9 -10.96 37.43 -49.10
CA SER A 9 -9.83 37.69 -48.20
C SER A 9 -10.19 37.41 -46.72
N LEU A 10 -11.40 37.73 -46.29
CA LEU A 10 -11.92 37.43 -44.94
C LEU A 10 -12.11 35.91 -44.70
N LEU A 11 -12.55 35.17 -45.72
CA LEU A 11 -12.71 33.73 -45.68
C LEU A 11 -11.36 33.00 -45.62
N SER A 12 -10.33 33.50 -46.36
CA SER A 12 -8.98 32.96 -46.33
C SER A 12 -8.28 33.19 -44.97
N GLY A 13 -8.47 34.38 -44.39
CA GLY A 13 -7.92 34.74 -43.07
C GLY A 13 -8.49 33.86 -41.91
N ASN A 14 -9.80 33.59 -41.98
CA ASN A 14 -10.44 32.71 -40.97
C ASN A 14 -10.03 31.23 -41.13
N ARG A 15 -9.86 30.72 -42.33
CA ARG A 15 -9.33 29.37 -42.59
C ARG A 15 -7.88 29.22 -42.08
N LEU A 16 -7.01 30.18 -42.31
CA LEU A 16 -5.64 30.20 -41.80
C LEU A 16 -5.57 30.25 -40.27
N LYS A 17 -6.42 31.05 -39.63
CA LYS A 17 -6.53 31.06 -38.16
C LYS A 17 -7.05 29.72 -37.60
N HIS A 18 -8.02 29.08 -38.25
CA HIS A 18 -8.54 27.78 -37.87
C HIS A 18 -7.48 26.67 -38.04
N MET A 19 -6.73 26.69 -39.15
CA MET A 19 -5.62 25.73 -39.39
C MET A 19 -4.49 25.91 -38.37
N LYS A 20 -4.10 27.15 -38.02
CA LYS A 20 -3.10 27.43 -36.98
C LYS A 20 -3.58 26.99 -35.59
N LYS A 21 -4.86 27.17 -35.26
CA LYS A 21 -5.45 26.73 -33.98
C LYS A 21 -5.53 25.20 -33.91
N CYS A 22 -5.89 24.55 -35.01
CA CYS A 22 -5.91 23.07 -35.12
C CYS A 22 -4.50 22.49 -35.05
N GLY A 23 -3.50 23.06 -35.75
CA GLY A 23 -2.11 22.64 -35.70
C GLY A 23 -1.50 22.80 -34.29
N LYS A 24 -1.77 23.93 -33.61
CA LYS A 24 -1.34 24.14 -32.22
C LYS A 24 -1.97 23.12 -31.25
N GLY A 25 -3.25 22.80 -31.45
CA GLY A 25 -3.95 21.78 -30.70
C GLY A 25 -3.32 20.38 -30.88
N LEU A 26 -2.96 20.01 -32.12
CA LEU A 26 -2.32 18.75 -32.45
C LEU A 26 -0.92 18.63 -31.82
N ILE A 27 -0.13 19.69 -31.87
CA ILE A 27 1.21 19.75 -31.25
C ILE A 27 1.12 19.57 -29.73
N ILE A 28 0.17 20.27 -29.08
CA ILE A 28 -0.04 20.14 -27.63
C ILE A 28 -0.50 18.73 -27.26
N SER A 29 -1.40 18.12 -28.05
CA SER A 29 -1.85 16.75 -27.85
C SER A 29 -0.73 15.74 -28.05
N ALA A 30 0.10 15.91 -29.08
CA ALA A 30 1.28 15.08 -29.32
C ALA A 30 2.30 15.22 -28.18
N ALA A 31 2.57 16.43 -27.71
CA ALA A 31 3.46 16.66 -26.58
C ALA A 31 2.94 15.99 -25.30
N ARG A 32 1.64 16.09 -24.99
CA ARG A 32 1.01 15.38 -23.88
C ARG A 32 1.15 13.85 -24.01
N LEU A 33 0.89 13.32 -25.20
CA LEU A 33 1.01 11.88 -25.45
C LEU A 33 2.46 11.40 -25.24
N ILE A 34 3.46 12.13 -25.75
CA ILE A 34 4.86 11.81 -25.59
C ILE A 34 5.24 11.80 -24.10
N ILE A 35 4.82 12.84 -23.36
CA ILE A 35 5.09 12.91 -21.91
C ILE A 35 4.45 11.72 -21.19
N LEU A 36 3.18 11.41 -21.46
CA LEU A 36 2.47 10.29 -20.84
C LEU A 36 3.13 8.94 -21.16
N LEU A 37 3.52 8.73 -22.42
CA LEU A 37 4.21 7.50 -22.83
C LEU A 37 5.59 7.40 -22.20
N SER A 38 6.33 8.53 -22.10
CA SER A 38 7.66 8.53 -21.45
C SER A 38 7.57 8.21 -19.96
N ILE A 39 6.64 8.82 -19.25
CA ILE A 39 6.40 8.54 -17.83
C ILE A 39 5.91 7.09 -17.66
N GLY A 40 4.96 6.64 -18.48
CA GLY A 40 4.47 5.27 -18.48
C GLY A 40 5.58 4.26 -18.72
N PHE A 41 6.47 4.52 -19.68
CA PHE A 41 7.62 3.68 -19.96
C PHE A 41 8.57 3.59 -18.76
N ILE A 42 8.93 4.72 -18.12
CA ILE A 42 9.80 4.74 -16.94
C ILE A 42 9.23 3.91 -15.80
N ILE A 43 7.91 3.99 -15.58
CA ILE A 43 7.23 3.24 -14.51
C ILE A 43 7.15 1.74 -14.82
N ILE A 44 6.86 1.38 -16.06
CA ILE A 44 6.64 -0.01 -16.47
C ILE A 44 7.96 -0.72 -16.75
N TYR A 45 9.02 0.00 -17.12
CA TYR A 45 10.33 -0.53 -17.46
C TYR A 45 10.90 -1.55 -16.46
N PRO A 46 10.93 -1.27 -15.13
CA PRO A 46 11.41 -2.24 -14.15
C PRO A 46 10.61 -3.55 -14.16
N LEU A 47 9.29 -3.49 -14.35
CA LEU A 47 8.43 -4.68 -14.43
C LEU A 47 8.73 -5.50 -15.69
N PHE A 48 8.91 -4.85 -16.84
CA PHE A 48 9.34 -5.54 -18.06
C PHE A 48 10.69 -6.21 -17.88
N TYR A 49 11.65 -5.51 -17.29
CA TYR A 49 12.98 -6.05 -17.01
C TYR A 49 12.88 -7.28 -16.09
N MET A 50 12.08 -7.21 -15.02
CA MET A 50 11.84 -8.34 -14.13
C MET A 50 11.26 -9.55 -14.87
N ILE A 51 10.26 -9.33 -15.75
CA ILE A 51 9.65 -10.40 -16.54
C ILE A 51 10.69 -11.03 -17.47
N VAL A 52 11.44 -10.24 -18.23
CA VAL A 52 12.46 -10.75 -19.17
C VAL A 52 13.51 -11.56 -18.42
N CYS A 53 14.08 -11.00 -17.35
CA CYS A 53 15.11 -11.68 -16.57
C CYS A 53 14.60 -12.95 -15.88
N SER A 54 13.36 -12.97 -15.39
CA SER A 54 12.80 -14.12 -14.69
C SER A 54 12.56 -15.34 -15.59
N VAL A 55 12.36 -15.13 -16.88
CA VAL A 55 12.10 -16.22 -17.84
C VAL A 55 13.36 -16.67 -18.59
N GLN A 56 14.45 -15.93 -18.51
CA GLN A 56 15.67 -16.13 -19.26
C GLN A 56 16.55 -17.25 -18.66
N SER A 57 17.23 -18.04 -19.50
CA SER A 57 18.22 -19.00 -19.03
C SER A 57 19.52 -18.31 -18.65
N LYS A 58 20.36 -18.96 -17.82
CA LYS A 58 21.66 -18.44 -17.42
C LYS A 58 22.58 -18.16 -18.64
N ASP A 59 22.52 -18.99 -19.65
CA ASP A 59 23.39 -18.86 -20.84
C ASP A 59 23.00 -17.67 -21.71
N ALA A 60 21.70 -17.33 -21.74
CA ALA A 60 21.20 -16.18 -22.48
C ALA A 60 21.59 -14.84 -21.85
N PHE A 61 21.90 -14.78 -20.56
CA PHE A 61 22.38 -13.55 -19.91
C PHE A 61 23.78 -13.13 -20.35
N TYR A 62 24.61 -14.06 -20.84
CA TYR A 62 25.94 -13.74 -21.33
C TYR A 62 25.92 -13.11 -22.73
N ASP A 63 24.79 -13.15 -23.45
CA ASP A 63 24.59 -12.46 -24.71
C ASP A 63 24.13 -11.00 -24.47
N SER A 64 25.13 -10.11 -24.29
CA SER A 64 24.86 -8.69 -24.04
C SER A 64 24.19 -7.95 -25.21
N THR A 65 24.09 -8.58 -26.38
CA THR A 65 23.48 -7.98 -27.58
C THR A 65 21.94 -8.03 -27.55
N ARG A 66 21.34 -8.85 -26.68
CA ARG A 66 19.89 -9.11 -26.63
C ARG A 66 19.29 -9.02 -25.24
N VAL A 67 19.38 -7.84 -24.64
CA VAL A 67 18.87 -7.61 -23.26
C VAL A 67 17.35 -7.77 -23.13
N TRP A 68 16.60 -7.51 -24.21
CA TRP A 68 15.12 -7.42 -24.17
C TRP A 68 14.36 -8.63 -24.69
N ILE A 69 15.02 -9.48 -25.46
CA ILE A 69 14.37 -10.64 -26.10
C ILE A 69 15.11 -11.89 -25.65
N PRO A 70 14.52 -12.70 -24.75
CA PRO A 70 15.12 -13.96 -24.33
C PRO A 70 15.35 -14.87 -25.52
N THR A 71 16.58 -15.38 -25.66
CA THR A 71 16.93 -16.37 -26.72
C THR A 71 16.71 -17.79 -26.25
N GLN A 72 16.82 -18.02 -24.94
CA GLN A 72 16.60 -19.31 -24.31
C GLN A 72 15.79 -19.11 -23.02
N PHE A 73 14.80 -19.97 -22.82
CA PHE A 73 13.87 -19.88 -21.72
C PHE A 73 14.11 -20.94 -20.65
N ALA A 74 14.14 -20.54 -19.39
CA ALA A 74 14.23 -21.42 -18.20
C ALA A 74 13.12 -21.11 -17.17
N VAL A 75 11.92 -20.80 -17.65
CA VAL A 75 10.78 -20.35 -16.81
C VAL A 75 10.53 -21.31 -15.65
N LYS A 76 10.35 -22.60 -15.96
CA LYS A 76 10.03 -23.62 -14.94
C LYS A 76 11.13 -23.75 -13.89
N GLU A 77 12.39 -23.69 -14.29
CA GLU A 77 13.54 -23.81 -13.39
C GLU A 77 13.62 -22.59 -12.47
N ASN A 78 13.57 -21.37 -13.04
CA ASN A 78 13.71 -20.12 -12.28
C ASN A 78 12.57 -19.95 -11.26
N PHE A 79 11.32 -20.16 -11.68
CA PHE A 79 10.18 -20.03 -10.79
C PHE A 79 10.13 -21.13 -9.74
N LYS A 80 10.50 -22.39 -10.09
CA LYS A 80 10.60 -23.47 -9.11
C LYS A 80 11.66 -23.20 -8.05
N ALA A 81 12.82 -22.68 -8.45
CA ALA A 81 13.90 -22.31 -7.54
C ALA A 81 13.48 -21.19 -6.58
N ALA A 82 12.90 -20.10 -7.12
CA ALA A 82 12.42 -18.99 -6.31
C ALA A 82 11.26 -19.41 -5.36
N PHE A 83 10.31 -20.21 -5.87
CA PHE A 83 9.19 -20.71 -5.09
C PHE A 83 9.65 -21.58 -3.92
N GLY A 84 10.63 -22.47 -4.16
CA GLY A 84 11.23 -23.32 -3.12
C GLY A 84 12.03 -22.52 -2.10
N ALA A 85 12.91 -21.63 -2.57
CA ALA A 85 13.75 -20.80 -1.72
C ALA A 85 12.96 -19.86 -0.80
N MET A 86 11.83 -19.32 -1.28
CA MET A 86 10.93 -18.48 -0.48
C MET A 86 9.96 -19.29 0.40
N ASN A 87 9.98 -20.63 0.34
CA ASN A 87 8.92 -21.45 0.95
C ASN A 87 7.52 -20.87 0.65
N TYR A 88 7.30 -20.52 -0.63
CA TYR A 88 6.27 -19.57 -1.08
C TYR A 88 4.88 -19.90 -0.57
N ALA A 89 4.43 -21.15 -0.66
CA ALA A 89 3.06 -21.53 -0.27
C ALA A 89 2.79 -21.24 1.21
N LYS A 90 3.73 -21.61 2.10
CA LYS A 90 3.61 -21.38 3.55
C LYS A 90 3.68 -19.88 3.85
N SER A 91 4.66 -19.17 3.29
CA SER A 91 4.88 -17.75 3.52
C SER A 91 3.76 -16.88 2.95
N PHE A 92 3.15 -17.29 1.84
CA PHE A 92 1.96 -16.64 1.28
C PHE A 92 0.80 -16.64 2.29
N TRP A 93 0.48 -17.78 2.88
CA TRP A 93 -0.59 -17.85 3.88
C TRP A 93 -0.28 -17.08 5.15
N TYR A 94 0.97 -17.02 5.59
CA TYR A 94 1.36 -16.13 6.69
C TYR A 94 1.19 -14.66 6.31
N THR A 95 1.61 -14.26 5.10
CA THR A 95 1.39 -12.90 4.60
C THR A 95 -0.08 -12.53 4.58
N VAL A 96 -0.93 -13.39 4.00
CA VAL A 96 -2.38 -13.18 3.97
C VAL A 96 -2.94 -13.05 5.38
N LYS A 97 -2.58 -13.96 6.28
CA LYS A 97 -3.02 -13.95 7.67
C LYS A 97 -2.62 -12.65 8.39
N TYR A 98 -1.36 -12.22 8.25
CA TYR A 98 -0.87 -11.02 8.94
C TYR A 98 -1.42 -9.75 8.30
N ALA A 99 -1.35 -9.62 6.98
CA ALA A 99 -1.74 -8.41 6.28
C ALA A 99 -3.25 -8.20 6.28
N VAL A 100 -4.06 -9.21 5.94
CA VAL A 100 -5.51 -9.03 5.83
C VAL A 100 -6.14 -8.79 7.19
N VAL A 101 -5.77 -9.57 8.21
CA VAL A 101 -6.36 -9.39 9.54
C VAL A 101 -5.95 -8.04 10.14
N SER A 102 -4.66 -7.66 10.04
CA SER A 102 -4.20 -6.34 10.50
C SER A 102 -4.92 -5.20 9.77
N ALA A 103 -5.05 -5.29 8.45
CA ALA A 103 -5.75 -4.27 7.65
C ALA A 103 -7.22 -4.13 8.06
N LEU A 104 -7.94 -5.21 8.25
CA LEU A 104 -9.35 -5.18 8.71
C LEU A 104 -9.48 -4.54 10.09
N LEU A 105 -8.58 -4.88 11.01
CA LEU A 105 -8.56 -4.30 12.35
C LEU A 105 -8.23 -2.81 12.32
N GLU A 106 -7.25 -2.38 11.50
CA GLU A 106 -6.91 -0.97 11.33
C GLU A 106 -8.01 -0.16 10.65
N VAL A 107 -8.63 -0.71 9.61
CA VAL A 107 -9.78 -0.06 8.94
C VAL A 107 -10.87 0.26 9.97
N ALA A 108 -11.22 -0.70 10.82
CA ALA A 108 -12.25 -0.52 11.82
C ALA A 108 -11.81 0.45 12.94
N SER A 109 -10.64 0.24 13.52
CA SER A 109 -10.16 1.04 14.66
C SER A 109 -9.84 2.49 14.27
N CYS A 110 -9.17 2.69 13.11
CA CYS A 110 -8.85 4.02 12.62
C CYS A 110 -10.10 4.81 12.18
N ALA A 111 -11.13 4.13 11.64
CA ALA A 111 -12.40 4.77 11.33
C ALA A 111 -13.08 5.29 12.60
N PHE A 112 -13.11 4.47 13.64
CA PHE A 112 -13.70 4.84 14.93
C PHE A 112 -12.98 6.03 15.57
N VAL A 113 -11.65 5.98 15.62
CA VAL A 113 -10.83 7.08 16.16
C VAL A 113 -10.97 8.34 15.30
N GLY A 114 -10.89 8.19 13.96
CA GLY A 114 -11.04 9.30 13.02
C GLY A 114 -12.38 10.01 13.12
N TYR A 115 -13.48 9.25 13.30
CA TYR A 115 -14.81 9.80 13.55
C TYR A 115 -14.85 10.59 14.86
N GLY A 116 -14.30 10.04 15.95
CA GLY A 116 -14.17 10.71 17.23
C GLY A 116 -13.48 12.07 17.14
N PHE A 117 -12.33 12.13 16.47
CA PHE A 117 -11.61 13.39 16.23
C PHE A 117 -12.38 14.37 15.33
N ALA A 118 -13.12 13.88 14.35
CA ALA A 118 -13.83 14.74 13.41
C ALA A 118 -15.07 15.39 14.04
N ARG A 119 -15.83 14.63 14.84
CA ARG A 119 -17.16 15.01 15.28
C ARG A 119 -17.27 15.53 16.70
N PHE A 120 -16.45 15.00 17.61
CA PHE A 120 -16.53 15.43 19.01
C PHE A 120 -15.61 16.59 19.31
N GLU A 121 -16.09 17.50 20.17
CA GLU A 121 -15.30 18.55 20.78
C GLU A 121 -14.97 18.14 22.22
N PHE A 122 -13.69 18.12 22.56
CA PHE A 122 -13.18 17.81 23.87
C PHE A 122 -12.00 18.71 24.23
N LYS A 123 -11.81 18.93 25.52
CA LYS A 123 -10.91 19.97 26.05
C LYS A 123 -9.47 19.90 25.52
N GLU A 124 -8.90 18.70 25.39
CA GLU A 124 -7.51 18.48 24.99
C GLU A 124 -7.37 18.09 23.50
N LYS A 125 -8.39 18.30 22.67
CA LYS A 125 -8.41 17.92 21.24
C LYS A 125 -7.18 18.41 20.48
N LYS A 126 -6.72 19.66 20.75
CA LYS A 126 -5.52 20.23 20.11
C LYS A 126 -4.26 19.44 20.46
N LEU A 127 -4.10 19.05 21.73
CA LEU A 127 -2.96 18.26 22.19
C LEU A 127 -2.96 16.86 21.53
N TYR A 128 -4.10 16.17 21.54
CA TYR A 128 -4.20 14.85 20.91
C TYR A 128 -3.99 14.92 19.39
N THR A 129 -4.45 15.99 18.73
CA THR A 129 -4.16 16.21 17.32
C THR A 129 -2.66 16.41 17.08
N LEU A 130 -1.98 17.18 17.93
CA LEU A 130 -0.53 17.34 17.88
C LEU A 130 0.19 15.98 18.06
N LEU A 131 -0.22 15.20 19.05
CA LEU A 131 0.34 13.87 19.30
C LEU A 131 0.11 12.92 18.10
N LEU A 132 -1.07 12.98 17.46
CA LEU A 132 -1.34 12.23 16.22
C LEU A 132 -0.34 12.61 15.12
N PHE A 133 -0.09 13.91 14.90
CA PHE A 133 0.93 14.33 13.93
C PHE A 133 2.34 13.89 14.31
N MET A 134 2.66 13.87 15.61
CA MET A 134 3.94 13.32 16.07
C MET A 134 4.10 11.84 15.71
N THR A 135 3.03 11.01 15.79
CA THR A 135 3.10 9.61 15.38
C THR A 135 3.34 9.45 13.88
N ILE A 136 2.93 10.41 13.05
CA ILE A 136 3.18 10.41 11.60
C ILE A 136 4.63 10.80 11.28
N LEU A 137 5.18 11.74 12.06
CA LEU A 137 6.53 12.29 11.82
C LEU A 137 7.64 11.43 12.38
N ILE A 138 7.39 10.72 13.49
CA ILE A 138 8.40 9.85 14.13
C ILE A 138 8.60 8.61 13.25
N PRO A 139 9.84 8.35 12.76
CA PRO A 139 10.13 7.14 11.99
C PRO A 139 9.86 5.88 12.80
N ASP A 140 9.18 4.91 12.23
CA ASP A 140 8.88 3.62 12.88
C ASP A 140 10.12 2.90 13.40
N MET A 141 11.28 3.10 12.75
CA MET A 141 12.56 2.50 13.13
C MET A 141 12.99 2.87 14.56
N ILE A 142 12.69 4.07 15.06
CA ILE A 142 13.05 4.51 16.41
C ILE A 142 12.28 3.71 17.46
N LEU A 143 11.07 3.29 17.12
CA LEU A 143 10.17 2.58 18.03
C LEU A 143 10.33 1.05 17.99
N LEU A 144 11.16 0.50 17.08
CA LEU A 144 11.33 -0.95 16.90
C LEU A 144 11.79 -1.64 18.19
N ILE A 145 12.90 -1.20 18.77
CA ILE A 145 13.45 -1.83 19.98
C ILE A 145 12.50 -1.68 21.18
N PRO A 146 11.95 -0.50 21.51
CA PRO A 146 10.96 -0.38 22.57
C PRO A 146 9.73 -1.28 22.38
N ARG A 147 9.22 -1.38 21.14
CA ARG A 147 8.09 -2.28 20.84
C ARG A 147 8.46 -3.75 21.01
N MET A 148 9.66 -4.17 20.56
CA MET A 148 10.14 -5.53 20.74
C MET A 148 10.24 -5.90 22.22
N VAL A 149 10.79 -5.02 23.05
CA VAL A 149 10.86 -5.21 24.51
C VAL A 149 9.47 -5.32 25.12
N ASN A 150 8.52 -4.47 24.69
CA ASN A 150 7.14 -4.54 25.13
C ASN A 150 6.46 -5.86 24.74
N PHE A 151 6.72 -6.39 23.55
CA PHE A 151 6.13 -7.66 23.10
C PHE A 151 6.80 -8.89 23.74
N SER A 152 8.06 -8.78 24.16
CA SER A 152 8.73 -9.87 24.89
C SER A 152 8.20 -10.07 26.32
N SER A 153 7.62 -9.03 26.91
CA SER A 153 7.00 -9.04 28.23
C SER A 153 5.79 -8.10 28.24
N LEU A 154 4.72 -8.50 27.54
CA LEU A 154 3.57 -7.65 27.31
C LEU A 154 2.88 -7.28 28.63
N ASP A 155 2.89 -5.99 28.94
CA ASP A 155 2.16 -5.44 30.08
C ASP A 155 0.99 -4.60 29.60
N PHE A 156 -0.19 -5.20 29.58
CA PHE A 156 -1.40 -4.52 29.11
C PHE A 156 -1.85 -3.48 30.12
N LEU A 157 -1.68 -2.19 29.78
CA LEU A 157 -2.03 -1.02 30.62
C LEU A 157 -1.39 -1.02 32.03
N GLY A 158 -0.27 -1.73 32.21
CA GLY A 158 0.37 -1.84 33.53
C GLY A 158 -0.28 -2.85 34.48
N ILE A 159 -1.34 -3.56 34.04
CA ILE A 159 -2.11 -4.48 34.88
C ILE A 159 -1.27 -5.68 35.30
N PHE A 160 -0.56 -6.30 34.37
CA PHE A 160 0.28 -7.47 34.69
C PHE A 160 1.50 -7.09 35.52
N GLY A 161 2.07 -5.89 35.30
CA GLY A 161 3.15 -5.35 36.12
C GLY A 161 2.70 -5.04 37.54
N LEU A 162 1.49 -4.50 37.72
CA LEU A 162 0.89 -4.29 39.03
C LEU A 162 0.65 -5.63 39.75
N PHE A 163 0.13 -6.63 39.05
CA PHE A 163 -0.06 -7.96 39.60
C PHE A 163 1.28 -8.57 40.07
N ASN A 164 2.32 -8.45 39.25
CA ASN A 164 3.66 -8.91 39.63
C ASN A 164 4.17 -8.21 40.91
N ARG A 165 3.97 -6.88 41.03
CA ARG A 165 4.37 -6.14 42.24
C ARG A 165 3.63 -6.59 43.49
N LEU A 166 2.35 -6.99 43.35
CA LEU A 166 1.52 -7.40 44.49
C LEU A 166 1.73 -8.84 44.91
N THR A 167 1.99 -9.74 43.95
CA THR A 167 2.04 -11.19 44.18
C THR A 167 3.45 -11.78 44.08
N GLY A 168 4.41 -11.03 43.50
CA GLY A 168 5.74 -11.55 43.18
C GLY A 168 5.77 -12.52 41.98
N ILE A 169 4.63 -12.74 41.31
CA ILE A 169 4.51 -13.67 40.17
C ILE A 169 4.45 -12.87 38.87
N ASP A 170 5.40 -13.09 37.96
CA ASP A 170 5.40 -12.47 36.64
C ASP A 170 4.53 -13.29 35.67
N ILE A 171 3.40 -12.74 35.29
CA ILE A 171 2.43 -13.31 34.35
C ILE A 171 2.44 -12.63 32.98
N ARG A 172 3.41 -11.72 32.72
CA ARG A 172 3.51 -11.00 31.45
C ARG A 172 3.85 -11.95 30.30
N PRO A 173 2.95 -12.13 29.32
CA PRO A 173 3.19 -13.06 28.23
C PRO A 173 4.23 -12.52 27.24
N ASN A 174 5.06 -13.40 26.71
CA ASN A 174 5.85 -13.13 25.52
C ASN A 174 5.00 -13.41 24.28
N VAL A 175 4.70 -12.37 23.52
CA VAL A 175 3.88 -12.46 22.29
C VAL A 175 4.71 -12.38 21.02
N LEU A 176 6.04 -12.27 21.13
CA LEU A 176 6.92 -12.38 19.95
C LEU A 176 6.70 -13.72 19.25
N ASN A 177 7.09 -13.76 17.98
CA ASN A 177 6.91 -14.94 17.13
C ASN A 177 5.45 -15.38 16.92
N SER A 178 4.50 -14.45 17.10
CA SER A 178 3.07 -14.69 16.92
C SER A 178 2.40 -13.60 16.12
N ALA A 179 1.20 -13.85 15.58
CA ALA A 179 0.41 -12.86 14.86
C ALA A 179 -0.05 -11.68 15.74
N VAL A 180 -0.05 -11.87 17.05
CA VAL A 180 -0.52 -10.87 18.03
C VAL A 180 0.29 -9.59 17.95
N VAL A 181 1.59 -9.65 17.62
CA VAL A 181 2.45 -8.46 17.47
C VAL A 181 1.98 -7.50 16.39
N PHE A 182 1.26 -8.00 15.38
CA PHE A 182 0.65 -7.19 14.32
C PHE A 182 -0.79 -6.81 14.64
N TRP A 183 -1.56 -7.74 15.20
CA TRP A 183 -3.00 -7.55 15.42
C TRP A 183 -3.31 -6.64 16.60
N LEU A 184 -2.55 -6.80 17.70
CA LEU A 184 -2.81 -5.99 18.90
C LEU A 184 -2.66 -4.50 18.65
N PRO A 185 -1.57 -3.99 18.02
CA PRO A 185 -1.48 -2.58 17.67
C PRO A 185 -2.58 -2.14 16.70
N SER A 186 -2.97 -3.01 15.73
CA SER A 186 -4.01 -2.70 14.74
C SER A 186 -5.39 -2.52 15.39
N VAL A 187 -5.72 -3.31 16.42
CA VAL A 187 -6.97 -3.16 17.20
C VAL A 187 -7.05 -1.79 17.88
N PHE A 188 -5.91 -1.30 18.39
CA PHE A 188 -5.85 -0.02 19.11
C PHE A 188 -5.51 1.18 18.23
N ALA A 189 -5.61 1.04 16.91
CA ALA A 189 -5.26 2.10 15.95
C ALA A 189 -3.82 2.64 16.14
N THR A 190 -2.90 1.78 16.57
CA THR A 190 -1.47 2.05 16.75
C THR A 190 -0.58 1.12 15.90
N GLY A 191 -1.17 0.45 14.92
CA GLY A 191 -0.49 -0.42 13.98
C GLY A 191 0.37 0.34 12.98
N LEU A 192 0.73 -0.34 11.90
CA LEU A 192 1.64 0.19 10.89
C LEU A 192 1.06 1.43 10.20
N ARG A 193 1.67 2.61 10.47
CA ARG A 193 1.24 3.91 9.91
C ARG A 193 -0.22 4.28 10.21
N SER A 194 -0.81 3.76 11.27
CA SER A 194 -2.20 4.06 11.67
C SER A 194 -2.47 5.56 11.81
N GLY A 195 -1.49 6.37 12.19
CA GLY A 195 -1.63 7.83 12.27
C GLY A 195 -2.08 8.47 10.95
N VAL A 196 -1.53 8.01 9.83
CA VAL A 196 -1.93 8.47 8.48
C VAL A 196 -3.35 8.02 8.16
N LEU A 197 -3.71 6.77 8.49
CA LEU A 197 -5.04 6.21 8.25
C LEU A 197 -6.12 6.95 9.06
N ILE A 198 -5.83 7.24 10.33
CA ILE A 198 -6.70 8.06 11.18
C ILE A 198 -6.88 9.45 10.57
N TYR A 199 -5.80 10.09 10.10
CA TYR A 199 -5.87 11.41 9.50
C TYR A 199 -6.74 11.43 8.24
N ILE A 200 -6.63 10.41 7.37
CA ILE A 200 -7.48 10.26 6.19
C ILE A 200 -8.96 10.19 6.59
N TYR A 201 -9.30 9.40 7.61
CA TYR A 201 -10.66 9.33 8.13
C TYR A 201 -11.13 10.66 8.73
N ILE A 202 -10.27 11.37 9.49
CA ILE A 202 -10.62 12.70 10.04
C ILE A 202 -11.02 13.67 8.93
N GLN A 203 -10.23 13.73 7.84
CA GLN A 203 -10.52 14.63 6.72
C GLN A 203 -11.85 14.27 6.05
N PHE A 204 -12.08 12.99 5.82
CA PHE A 204 -13.33 12.52 5.22
C PHE A 204 -14.54 12.88 6.11
N PHE A 205 -14.52 12.49 7.38
CA PHE A 205 -15.65 12.76 8.28
C PHE A 205 -15.87 14.24 8.53
N LYS A 206 -14.86 15.09 8.49
CA LYS A 206 -15.04 16.55 8.53
C LYS A 206 -15.77 17.09 7.30
N GLY A 207 -15.59 16.47 6.14
CA GLY A 207 -16.27 16.83 4.89
C GLY A 207 -17.71 16.28 4.78
N LEU A 208 -18.10 15.34 5.62
CA LEU A 208 -19.45 14.78 5.58
C LEU A 208 -20.46 15.79 6.15
N PRO A 209 -21.60 16.09 5.45
CA PRO A 209 -22.63 17.01 5.93
C PRO A 209 -23.16 16.65 7.32
N ARG A 210 -23.23 17.63 8.22
CA ARG A 210 -23.71 17.42 9.60
C ARG A 210 -25.21 17.14 9.66
N GLU A 211 -25.95 17.63 8.71
CA GLU A 211 -27.40 17.49 8.58
C GLU A 211 -27.84 16.01 8.57
N LEU A 212 -26.99 15.14 8.01
CA LEU A 212 -27.26 13.69 7.99
C LEU A 212 -27.25 13.08 9.42
N GLU A 213 -26.35 13.56 10.26
CA GLU A 213 -26.22 13.10 11.64
C GLU A 213 -27.27 13.75 12.55
N GLU A 214 -27.55 15.04 12.32
CA GLU A 214 -28.56 15.78 13.05
C GLU A 214 -29.97 15.18 12.84
N ALA A 215 -30.29 14.79 11.62
CA ALA A 215 -31.56 14.07 11.34
C ALA A 215 -31.64 12.76 12.15
N ALA A 216 -30.54 11.99 12.24
CA ALA A 216 -30.53 10.77 13.04
C ALA A 216 -30.69 11.06 14.55
N TYR A 217 -30.12 12.14 15.05
CA TYR A 217 -30.32 12.53 16.47
C TYR A 217 -31.75 12.93 16.76
N VAL A 218 -32.42 13.62 15.83
CA VAL A 218 -33.85 13.94 15.93
C VAL A 218 -34.71 12.66 15.99
N ASP A 219 -34.30 11.61 15.23
CA ASP A 219 -34.91 10.28 15.23
C ASP A 219 -34.52 9.43 16.46
N GLY A 220 -33.82 10.02 17.44
CA GLY A 220 -33.46 9.35 18.70
C GLY A 220 -32.22 8.42 18.60
N ALA A 221 -31.43 8.50 17.54
CA ALA A 221 -30.16 7.75 17.45
C ALA A 221 -29.13 8.35 18.41
N ASN A 222 -28.38 7.49 19.11
CA ASN A 222 -27.21 7.89 19.86
C ASN A 222 -25.98 7.96 18.95
N HIS A 223 -24.86 8.48 19.43
CA HIS A 223 -23.63 8.65 18.66
C HIS A 223 -23.11 7.34 18.05
N PHE A 224 -23.18 6.22 18.76
CA PHE A 224 -22.79 4.92 18.23
C PHE A 224 -23.68 4.46 17.08
N LYS A 225 -25.01 4.59 17.26
CA LYS A 225 -25.96 4.24 16.20
C LYS A 225 -25.75 5.13 14.97
N THR A 226 -25.54 6.42 15.16
CA THR A 226 -25.24 7.37 14.08
C THR A 226 -23.95 7.00 13.35
N PHE A 227 -22.89 6.64 14.08
CA PHE A 227 -21.65 6.17 13.46
C PHE A 227 -21.87 4.93 12.59
N PHE A 228 -22.46 3.87 13.13
CA PHE A 228 -22.62 2.60 12.40
C PHE A 228 -23.67 2.64 11.30
N SER A 229 -24.75 3.43 11.46
CA SER A 229 -25.87 3.44 10.51
C SER A 229 -25.77 4.54 9.47
N ILE A 230 -25.00 5.61 9.69
CA ILE A 230 -24.89 6.76 8.76
C ILE A 230 -23.46 7.02 8.35
N ALA A 231 -22.56 7.33 9.30
CA ALA A 231 -21.21 7.79 8.98
C ALA A 231 -20.37 6.67 8.31
N LEU A 232 -20.38 5.47 8.87
CA LEU A 232 -19.60 4.35 8.36
C LEU A 232 -20.11 3.85 6.99
N PRO A 233 -21.41 3.64 6.74
CA PRO A 233 -21.91 3.29 5.41
C PRO A 233 -21.65 4.36 4.35
N SER A 234 -21.67 5.64 4.73
CA SER A 234 -21.35 6.76 3.83
C SER A 234 -19.87 6.85 3.49
N SER A 235 -19.00 6.18 4.24
CA SER A 235 -17.55 6.25 4.12
C SER A 235 -16.92 5.19 3.19
N GLY A 236 -17.70 4.57 2.31
CA GLY A 236 -17.23 3.48 1.44
C GLY A 236 -15.96 3.79 0.66
N VAL A 237 -15.84 5.01 0.13
CA VAL A 237 -14.66 5.48 -0.62
C VAL A 237 -13.41 5.51 0.25
N VAL A 238 -13.51 6.10 1.45
CA VAL A 238 -12.36 6.21 2.35
C VAL A 238 -12.01 4.86 2.97
N ILE A 239 -13.00 4.01 3.26
CA ILE A 239 -12.78 2.63 3.70
C ILE A 239 -11.96 1.87 2.67
N LEU A 240 -12.33 1.95 1.39
CA LEU A 240 -11.58 1.30 0.31
C LEU A 240 -10.14 1.84 0.23
N THR A 241 -9.98 3.16 0.30
CA THR A 241 -8.66 3.82 0.27
C THR A 241 -7.78 3.35 1.43
N VAL A 242 -8.30 3.37 2.65
CA VAL A 242 -7.57 2.94 3.85
C VAL A 242 -7.27 1.45 3.80
N THR A 243 -8.21 0.61 3.32
CA THR A 243 -8.00 -0.83 3.14
C THR A 243 -6.83 -1.10 2.21
N VAL A 244 -6.77 -0.43 1.06
CA VAL A 244 -5.68 -0.64 0.10
C VAL A 244 -4.35 -0.18 0.67
N PHE A 245 -4.27 0.98 1.31
CA PHE A 245 -3.03 1.44 1.92
C PHE A 245 -2.56 0.50 3.03
N SER A 246 -3.45 0.10 3.94
CA SER A 246 -3.10 -0.82 5.02
C SER A 246 -2.65 -2.18 4.48
N LEU A 247 -3.37 -2.76 3.50
CA LEU A 247 -2.96 -4.00 2.85
C LEU A 247 -1.59 -3.90 2.19
N ILE A 248 -1.31 -2.83 1.43
CA ILE A 248 -0.02 -2.63 0.77
C ILE A 248 1.09 -2.50 1.80
N TRP A 249 0.90 -1.75 2.87
CA TRP A 249 1.93 -1.56 3.89
C TRP A 249 2.23 -2.86 4.65
N HIS A 250 1.22 -3.58 5.09
CA HIS A 250 1.40 -4.87 5.76
C HIS A 250 1.96 -5.96 4.83
N TRP A 251 1.58 -5.95 3.54
CA TRP A 251 2.13 -6.87 2.55
C TRP A 251 3.64 -6.68 2.35
N ASN A 252 4.09 -5.43 2.33
CA ASN A 252 5.49 -5.06 2.10
C ASN A 252 6.33 -5.00 3.40
N ASP A 253 5.75 -5.31 4.56
CA ASP A 253 6.46 -5.24 5.82
C ASP A 253 7.44 -6.40 6.01
N TYR A 254 8.71 -6.14 5.74
CA TYR A 254 9.81 -7.05 6.08
C TYR A 254 10.52 -6.65 7.38
N LEU A 255 10.50 -5.36 7.72
CA LEU A 255 11.26 -4.82 8.84
C LEU A 255 10.70 -5.25 10.20
N LEU A 256 9.40 -5.01 10.45
CA LEU A 256 8.74 -5.45 11.68
C LEU A 256 8.69 -6.97 11.76
N SER A 257 8.42 -7.61 10.61
CA SER A 257 8.42 -9.06 10.50
C SER A 257 9.77 -9.68 10.86
N GLY A 258 10.88 -9.09 10.40
CA GLY A 258 12.23 -9.54 10.72
C GLY A 258 12.64 -9.32 12.19
N MET A 259 12.03 -8.31 12.85
CA MET A 259 12.31 -8.02 14.27
C MET A 259 11.48 -8.84 15.25
N TYR A 260 10.23 -9.14 14.89
CA TYR A 260 9.29 -9.79 15.82
C TYR A 260 9.15 -11.28 15.61
N LEU A 261 9.51 -11.79 14.43
CA LEU A 261 9.40 -13.20 14.09
C LEU A 261 10.80 -13.85 14.00
N THR A 262 10.93 -15.08 14.45
CA THR A 262 12.11 -15.93 14.27
C THR A 262 11.84 -17.10 13.33
N GLU A 263 10.55 -17.35 13.06
CA GLU A 263 10.06 -18.36 12.13
C GLU A 263 8.75 -17.90 11.51
N ASN A 264 8.20 -18.67 10.58
CA ASN A 264 6.91 -18.38 9.95
C ASN A 264 6.88 -17.00 9.26
N TYR A 265 7.97 -16.69 8.59
CA TYR A 265 8.15 -15.41 7.91
C TYR A 265 7.15 -15.20 6.77
N PRO A 266 6.59 -13.98 6.65
CA PRO A 266 5.80 -13.58 5.47
C PRO A 266 6.67 -13.43 4.23
N LEU A 267 6.02 -13.32 3.07
CA LEU A 267 6.69 -13.24 1.77
C LEU A 267 7.69 -12.08 1.65
N ALA A 268 7.39 -10.91 2.24
CA ALA A 268 8.29 -9.77 2.22
C ALA A 268 9.65 -10.09 2.86
N MET A 269 9.63 -10.77 4.02
CA MET A 269 10.85 -11.18 4.70
C MET A 269 11.56 -12.31 3.95
N GLN A 270 10.82 -13.26 3.36
CA GLN A 270 11.42 -14.30 2.53
C GLN A 270 12.06 -13.75 1.25
N LEU A 271 11.48 -12.70 0.67
CA LEU A 271 12.06 -12.02 -0.47
C LEU A 271 13.36 -11.28 -0.08
N ASP A 272 13.38 -10.63 1.08
CA ASP A 272 14.59 -9.98 1.61
C ASP A 272 15.72 -10.99 1.82
N MET A 273 15.40 -12.17 2.34
CA MET A 273 16.34 -13.26 2.57
C MET A 273 16.65 -14.09 1.31
N LEU A 274 15.91 -13.90 0.21
CA LEU A 274 15.95 -14.79 -0.96
C LEU A 274 17.36 -14.94 -1.52
N LYS A 275 18.11 -13.85 -1.62
CA LYS A 275 19.48 -13.86 -2.10
C LYS A 275 20.37 -14.80 -1.29
N GLN A 276 20.32 -14.72 0.04
CA GLN A 276 21.11 -15.55 0.95
C GLN A 276 20.65 -17.02 0.88
N THR A 277 19.35 -17.26 0.79
CA THR A 277 18.77 -18.60 0.70
C THR A 277 19.19 -19.30 -0.60
N ILE A 278 19.20 -18.59 -1.73
CA ILE A 278 19.67 -19.13 -3.01
C ILE A 278 21.16 -19.51 -2.93
N MET A 279 21.97 -18.68 -2.28
CA MET A 279 23.40 -19.01 -2.07
C MET A 279 23.58 -20.33 -1.36
N LEU A 280 22.86 -20.49 -0.24
CA LEU A 280 22.99 -21.69 0.61
C LEU A 280 22.45 -22.94 -0.09
N MET A 281 21.37 -22.82 -0.86
CA MET A 281 20.73 -23.95 -1.54
C MET A 281 21.48 -24.45 -2.77
N TYR A 282 22.10 -23.54 -3.50
CA TYR A 282 22.70 -23.87 -4.81
C TYR A 282 24.22 -23.76 -4.85
N ASP A 283 24.86 -23.50 -3.70
CA ASP A 283 26.33 -23.28 -3.56
C ASP A 283 26.88 -22.27 -4.59
N VAL A 284 26.06 -21.31 -4.94
CA VAL A 284 26.40 -20.26 -5.91
C VAL A 284 26.98 -19.09 -5.15
N ARG A 285 28.24 -18.72 -5.44
CA ARG A 285 28.78 -17.47 -4.94
C ARG A 285 27.87 -16.33 -5.39
N VAL A 286 27.35 -15.56 -4.44
CA VAL A 286 26.52 -14.40 -4.74
C VAL A 286 27.41 -13.29 -5.24
N ASP A 287 27.66 -13.36 -6.49
CA ASP A 287 27.95 -12.19 -7.28
C ASP A 287 26.62 -11.72 -7.91
N THR A 288 26.25 -10.46 -7.74
CA THR A 288 25.11 -9.85 -8.43
C THR A 288 25.30 -9.87 -9.95
N SER A 289 26.53 -10.17 -10.40
CA SER A 289 26.86 -10.42 -11.80
C SER A 289 26.55 -11.86 -12.25
N ASN A 290 26.16 -12.78 -11.32
CA ASN A 290 25.79 -14.14 -11.72
C ASN A 290 24.37 -14.15 -12.33
N PRO A 291 24.25 -14.43 -13.63
CA PRO A 291 22.99 -14.39 -14.35
C PRO A 291 21.90 -15.29 -13.76
N GLN A 292 22.27 -16.45 -13.26
CA GLN A 292 21.32 -17.41 -12.65
C GLN A 292 20.72 -16.89 -11.35
N THR A 293 21.53 -16.25 -10.51
CA THR A 293 21.03 -15.61 -9.29
C THR A 293 20.05 -14.49 -9.60
N MET A 294 20.36 -13.68 -10.63
CA MET A 294 19.48 -12.61 -11.08
C MET A 294 18.14 -13.15 -11.56
N ALA A 295 18.13 -14.23 -12.36
CA ALA A 295 16.89 -14.85 -12.84
C ALA A 295 16.00 -15.33 -11.69
N TYR A 296 16.58 -15.98 -10.68
CA TYR A 296 15.85 -16.46 -9.50
C TYR A 296 15.31 -15.32 -8.64
N LEU A 297 16.10 -14.26 -8.44
CA LEU A 297 15.66 -13.06 -7.71
C LEU A 297 14.49 -12.39 -8.42
N MET A 298 14.58 -12.21 -9.76
CA MET A 298 13.50 -11.57 -10.53
C MET A 298 12.23 -12.44 -10.56
N ALA A 299 12.36 -13.77 -10.60
CA ALA A 299 11.23 -14.67 -10.45
C ALA A 299 10.59 -14.56 -9.06
N GLY A 300 11.39 -14.45 -8.00
CA GLY A 300 10.90 -14.21 -6.64
C GLY A 300 10.17 -12.87 -6.49
N CYS A 301 10.71 -11.80 -7.08
CA CYS A 301 10.04 -10.50 -7.11
C CYS A 301 8.69 -10.56 -7.82
N LEU A 302 8.59 -11.25 -8.97
CA LEU A 302 7.31 -11.42 -9.67
C LEU A 302 6.32 -12.22 -8.84
N LEU A 303 6.73 -13.32 -8.21
CA LEU A 303 5.89 -14.10 -7.30
C LEU A 303 5.38 -13.27 -6.13
N PHE A 304 6.20 -12.36 -5.60
CA PHE A 304 5.83 -11.47 -4.51
C PHE A 304 4.82 -10.39 -4.92
N ILE A 305 5.01 -9.78 -6.10
CA ILE A 305 4.18 -8.66 -6.57
C ILE A 305 2.83 -9.16 -7.11
N LEU A 306 2.79 -10.32 -7.75
CA LEU A 306 1.62 -10.83 -8.48
C LEU A 306 0.32 -10.84 -7.66
N PRO A 307 0.29 -11.33 -6.40
CA PRO A 307 -0.96 -11.33 -5.61
C PRO A 307 -1.49 -9.92 -5.35
N MET A 308 -0.60 -8.96 -5.06
CA MET A 308 -1.01 -7.57 -4.82
C MET A 308 -1.48 -6.88 -6.10
N LEU A 309 -0.90 -7.19 -7.25
CA LEU A 309 -1.41 -6.73 -8.54
C LEU A 309 -2.83 -7.23 -8.80
N ILE A 310 -3.10 -8.50 -8.50
CA ILE A 310 -4.45 -9.09 -8.65
C ILE A 310 -5.44 -8.38 -7.70
N VAL A 311 -5.08 -8.20 -6.44
CA VAL A 311 -5.91 -7.47 -5.47
C VAL A 311 -6.19 -6.04 -5.94
N TYR A 312 -5.16 -5.34 -6.42
CA TYR A 312 -5.32 -3.99 -6.96
C TYR A 312 -6.25 -3.96 -8.18
N MET A 313 -6.11 -4.88 -9.13
CA MET A 313 -7.00 -4.97 -10.31
C MET A 313 -8.46 -5.20 -9.93
N ILE A 314 -8.72 -5.93 -8.84
CA ILE A 314 -10.09 -6.13 -8.34
C ILE A 314 -10.63 -4.85 -7.70
N LEU A 315 -9.81 -4.17 -6.90
CA LEU A 315 -10.22 -3.01 -6.12
C LEU A 315 -10.25 -1.69 -6.92
N GLN A 316 -9.51 -1.60 -8.03
CA GLN A 316 -9.40 -0.36 -8.84
C GLN A 316 -10.74 0.16 -9.36
N LYS A 317 -11.71 -0.72 -9.66
CA LYS A 317 -13.05 -0.30 -10.09
C LYS A 317 -13.74 0.56 -9.04
N GLY A 318 -13.67 0.16 -7.77
CA GLY A 318 -14.22 0.94 -6.67
C GLY A 318 -13.54 2.31 -6.50
N PHE A 319 -12.24 2.43 -6.81
CA PHE A 319 -11.56 3.72 -6.82
C PHE A 319 -12.10 4.64 -7.91
N ILE A 320 -12.23 4.15 -9.14
CA ILE A 320 -12.70 4.95 -10.29
C ILE A 320 -14.13 5.44 -10.03
N GLU A 321 -15.04 4.56 -9.64
CA GLU A 321 -16.43 4.91 -9.31
C GLU A 321 -16.53 5.91 -8.16
N SER A 322 -15.62 5.85 -7.22
CA SER A 322 -15.61 6.74 -6.06
C SER A 322 -15.14 8.16 -6.41
N ILE A 323 -14.15 8.28 -7.29
CA ILE A 323 -13.66 9.57 -7.79
C ILE A 323 -14.72 10.26 -8.64
N ASP A 324 -15.42 9.51 -9.49
CA ASP A 324 -16.49 10.05 -10.34
C ASP A 324 -17.65 10.62 -9.51
N ARG A 325 -18.01 9.99 -8.39
CA ARG A 325 -19.07 10.50 -7.49
C ARG A 325 -18.66 11.78 -6.77
N VAL A 326 -17.40 11.91 -6.38
CA VAL A 326 -16.88 13.13 -5.73
C VAL A 326 -16.70 14.27 -6.73
N GLY A 327 -16.37 13.96 -7.99
CA GLY A 327 -16.17 14.95 -9.06
C GLY A 327 -17.45 15.57 -9.60
N ILE A 328 -18.63 14.98 -9.36
CA ILE A 328 -19.93 15.49 -9.84
C ILE A 328 -20.59 16.45 -8.84
N THR A 329 -20.11 16.50 -7.61
CA THR A 329 -20.64 17.34 -6.52
C THR A 329 -19.80 18.59 -6.24
N GLY A 330 -18.84 18.94 -7.12
CA GLY A 330 -17.99 20.13 -7.07
C GLY A 330 -18.42 21.20 -8.09
#